data_4f337c97dcd969c8fa3068783b2647fb
#
_entry.id   4f337c97dcd969c8fa3068783b2647fb
#
_cell.length_a   1.000
_cell.length_b   1.000
_cell.length_c   1.000
_cell.angle_alpha   90.00
_cell.angle_beta   90.00
_cell.angle_gamma   90.00
#
_symmetry.space_group_name_H-M   'P 1'
#
loop_
_entity.id
_entity.type
_entity.pdbx_description
1 polymer ?
#
loop_
_entity_poly.entity_id
_entity_poly.type
_entity_poly.pdbx_seq_one_letter_code
_entity_poly.pdbx_strand_id
1 'polypeptide(L)'
;CLKSKPGKIMILAALIGGPIAGTAYVVSIQLAGSIVVPISALCPAIAAILGRVLYKQELNKRMSVGILICVFASFLIGSTGFGGETSPTLVLGLLVAVIAALGWGFEGCVAGYGTAMIDPEIGICIRQVTSGIANLFIIVPVLGVMAGGVDISIDLAFQAFTSGPAMIWFVFSGLLTFITFMTWYAGNSMCGAGLGTACNGTYSFFGPLFCFLLLGVFAGMEGWALPAVAWIGAIIMMVGILTIAMNPLDIFRRKKGSEIDETA
;
A
#
# COMPACT_ATOMS: atom_id res chain seq x y z
N CYS A 1 12.56 -23.15 -5.20
CA CYS A 1 12.01 -21.80 -5.46
C CYS A 1 12.84 -20.69 -4.81
N LEU A 2 13.16 -20.73 -3.50
CA LEU A 2 13.86 -19.62 -2.81
C LEU A 2 15.25 -19.29 -3.38
N LYS A 3 16.00 -20.27 -3.88
CA LYS A 3 17.32 -20.10 -4.50
C LYS A 3 17.26 -19.62 -5.95
N SER A 4 16.10 -19.68 -6.59
CA SER A 4 15.91 -19.22 -7.97
C SER A 4 15.93 -17.69 -8.06
N LYS A 5 16.18 -17.14 -9.27
CA LYS A 5 16.19 -15.70 -9.50
C LYS A 5 14.86 -15.05 -9.08
N PRO A 6 13.67 -15.55 -9.49
CA PRO A 6 12.41 -14.97 -9.05
C PRO A 6 12.18 -15.08 -7.54
N GLY A 7 12.58 -16.19 -6.90
CA GLY A 7 12.48 -16.33 -5.44
C GLY A 7 13.30 -15.27 -4.69
N LYS A 8 14.52 -14.99 -5.13
CA LYS A 8 15.35 -13.93 -4.54
C LYS A 8 14.76 -12.53 -4.74
N ILE A 9 14.14 -12.28 -5.91
CA ILE A 9 13.44 -11.04 -6.21
C ILE A 9 12.25 -10.86 -5.26
N MET A 10 11.47 -11.93 -5.04
CA MET A 10 10.34 -11.89 -4.11
C MET A 10 10.77 -11.70 -2.66
N ILE A 11 11.90 -12.28 -2.23
CA ILE A 11 12.49 -12.04 -0.91
C ILE A 11 12.88 -10.56 -0.75
N LEU A 12 13.54 -9.97 -1.75
CA LEU A 12 13.92 -8.55 -1.71
C LEU A 12 12.68 -7.65 -1.64
N ALA A 13 11.68 -7.90 -2.48
CA ALA A 13 10.41 -7.18 -2.45
C ALA A 13 9.74 -7.29 -1.07
N ALA A 14 9.72 -8.50 -0.49
CA ALA A 14 9.15 -8.77 0.83
C ALA A 14 9.85 -8.02 1.97
N LEU A 15 11.18 -7.95 1.95
CA LEU A 15 11.96 -7.26 3.00
C LEU A 15 11.73 -5.75 2.99
N ILE A 16 11.54 -5.16 1.82
CA ILE A 16 11.28 -3.72 1.70
C ILE A 16 9.81 -3.42 1.96
N GLY A 17 8.89 -4.15 1.33
CA GLY A 17 7.45 -3.90 1.44
C GLY A 17 6.84 -4.26 2.78
N GLY A 18 7.30 -5.34 3.41
CA GLY A 18 6.80 -5.79 4.71
C GLY A 18 7.44 -5.04 5.88
N PRO A 19 8.66 -5.38 6.28
CA PRO A 19 9.30 -4.81 7.47
C PRO A 19 9.51 -3.30 7.39
N ILE A 20 10.01 -2.78 6.27
CA ILE A 20 10.32 -1.35 6.17
C ILE A 20 9.06 -0.54 5.90
N ALA A 21 8.39 -0.78 4.78
CA ALA A 21 7.23 0.02 4.39
C ALA A 21 6.02 -0.23 5.30
N GLY A 22 5.75 -1.48 5.67
CA GLY A 22 4.65 -1.83 6.56
C GLY A 22 4.81 -1.22 7.95
N THR A 23 6.01 -1.29 8.54
CA THR A 23 6.29 -0.65 9.84
C THR A 23 6.19 0.87 9.72
N ALA A 24 6.78 1.47 8.69
CA ALA A 24 6.65 2.90 8.45
C ALA A 24 5.18 3.34 8.33
N TYR A 25 4.36 2.56 7.62
CA TYR A 25 2.92 2.85 7.51
C TYR A 25 2.21 2.82 8.85
N VAL A 26 2.40 1.77 9.66
CA VAL A 26 1.77 1.67 10.99
C VAL A 26 2.21 2.81 11.91
N VAL A 27 3.51 3.10 11.95
CA VAL A 27 4.06 4.23 12.72
C VAL A 27 3.48 5.56 12.22
N SER A 28 3.35 5.75 10.91
CA SER A 28 2.78 6.98 10.37
C SER A 28 1.32 7.19 10.77
N ILE A 29 0.50 6.11 10.80
CA ILE A 29 -0.89 6.17 11.29
C ILE A 29 -0.93 6.57 12.77
N GLN A 30 -0.06 6.02 13.60
CA GLN A 30 0.01 6.39 15.02
C GLN A 30 0.39 7.85 15.23
N LEU A 31 1.25 8.41 14.39
CA LEU A 31 1.73 9.79 14.51
C LEU A 31 0.76 10.82 13.91
N ALA A 32 0.07 10.49 12.84
CA ALA A 32 -0.72 11.44 12.04
C ALA A 32 -2.13 10.95 11.67
N GLY A 33 -2.57 9.79 12.18
CA GLY A 33 -3.92 9.27 11.94
C GLY A 33 -4.17 8.85 10.50
N SER A 34 -5.44 8.86 10.10
CA SER A 34 -5.88 8.36 8.79
C SER A 34 -5.44 9.22 7.58
N ILE A 35 -4.96 10.43 7.82
CA ILE A 35 -4.46 11.34 6.75
C ILE A 35 -3.27 10.75 5.98
N VAL A 36 -2.51 9.84 6.58
CA VAL A 36 -1.35 9.19 5.94
C VAL A 36 -1.75 8.15 4.89
N VAL A 37 -2.97 7.62 4.97
CA VAL A 37 -3.44 6.55 4.06
C VAL A 37 -3.41 7.01 2.59
N PRO A 38 -3.99 8.16 2.21
CA PRO A 38 -3.87 8.65 0.84
C PRO A 38 -2.44 8.99 0.42
N ILE A 39 -1.58 9.44 1.36
CA ILE A 39 -0.18 9.75 1.04
C ILE A 39 0.61 8.48 0.74
N SER A 40 0.41 7.42 1.51
CA SER A 40 1.04 6.13 1.24
C SER A 40 0.61 5.53 -0.12
N ALA A 41 -0.57 5.92 -0.61
CA ALA A 41 -1.08 5.54 -1.93
C ALA A 41 -0.38 6.22 -3.12
N LEU A 42 0.69 6.98 -2.92
CA LEU A 42 1.64 7.34 -3.98
C LEU A 42 2.39 6.14 -4.58
N CYS A 43 2.35 4.98 -3.93
CA CYS A 43 3.12 3.81 -4.34
C CYS A 43 2.94 3.40 -5.82
N PRO A 44 1.77 3.48 -6.49
CA PRO A 44 1.67 3.18 -7.92
C PRO A 44 2.39 4.20 -8.81
N ALA A 45 2.37 5.48 -8.43
CA ALA A 45 3.13 6.51 -9.16
C ALA A 45 4.64 6.28 -9.03
N ILE A 46 5.10 5.94 -7.83
CA ILE A 46 6.50 5.58 -7.56
C ILE A 46 6.88 4.31 -8.33
N ALA A 47 6.03 3.27 -8.32
CA ALA A 47 6.26 2.04 -9.07
C ALA A 47 6.38 2.28 -10.58
N ALA A 48 5.58 3.19 -11.15
CA ALA A 48 5.66 3.57 -12.57
C ALA A 48 6.99 4.28 -12.89
N ILE A 49 7.44 5.19 -12.02
CA ILE A 49 8.73 5.87 -12.18
C ILE A 49 9.89 4.87 -12.07
N LEU A 50 9.86 3.99 -11.06
CA LEU A 50 10.87 2.95 -10.88
C LEU A 50 10.89 1.96 -12.04
N GLY A 51 9.73 1.60 -12.58
CA GLY A 51 9.60 0.77 -13.78
C GLY A 51 10.31 1.40 -14.98
N ARG A 52 10.21 2.73 -15.14
CA ARG A 52 10.96 3.46 -16.16
C ARG A 52 12.48 3.41 -15.92
N VAL A 53 12.90 3.65 -14.69
CA VAL A 53 14.33 3.73 -14.33
C VAL A 53 15.01 2.36 -14.37
N LEU A 54 14.39 1.34 -13.75
CA LEU A 54 15.00 0.01 -13.57
C LEU A 54 14.80 -0.90 -14.79
N TYR A 55 13.64 -0.84 -15.42
CA TYR A 55 13.26 -1.77 -16.51
C TYR A 55 13.10 -1.06 -17.86
N LYS A 56 13.40 0.25 -17.94
CA LYS A 56 13.29 1.07 -19.14
C LYS A 56 11.87 1.04 -19.77
N GLN A 57 10.85 0.81 -18.96
CA GLN A 57 9.46 0.83 -19.40
C GLN A 57 9.09 2.21 -19.95
N GLU A 58 8.30 2.26 -21.00
CA GLU A 58 7.88 3.51 -21.58
C GLU A 58 6.82 4.20 -20.70
N LEU A 59 7.13 5.43 -20.25
CA LEU A 59 6.15 6.31 -19.63
C LEU A 59 5.43 7.06 -20.72
N ASN A 60 4.20 6.70 -21.01
CA ASN A 60 3.38 7.44 -21.95
C ASN A 60 2.87 8.75 -21.31
N LYS A 61 2.39 9.70 -22.14
CA LYS A 61 1.89 11.00 -21.69
C LYS A 61 0.80 10.88 -20.63
N ARG A 62 -0.07 9.89 -20.75
CA ARG A 62 -1.15 9.62 -19.80
C ARG A 62 -0.60 9.25 -18.42
N MET A 63 0.36 8.31 -18.35
CA MET A 63 0.99 7.92 -17.08
C MET A 63 1.68 9.11 -16.42
N SER A 64 2.37 9.97 -17.20
CA SER A 64 2.99 11.17 -16.67
C SER A 64 1.96 12.14 -16.08
N VAL A 65 0.82 12.32 -16.75
CA VAL A 65 -0.29 13.14 -16.21
C VAL A 65 -0.84 12.52 -14.92
N GLY A 66 -1.06 11.19 -14.88
CA GLY A 66 -1.51 10.51 -13.67
C GLY A 66 -0.54 10.67 -12.49
N ILE A 67 0.78 10.59 -12.74
CA ILE A 67 1.81 10.83 -11.72
C ILE A 67 1.72 12.27 -11.19
N LEU A 68 1.58 13.27 -12.07
CA LEU A 68 1.43 14.67 -11.65
C LEU A 68 0.17 14.90 -10.82
N ILE A 69 -0.95 14.24 -11.17
CA ILE A 69 -2.19 14.27 -10.38
C ILE A 69 -1.96 13.68 -9.00
N CYS A 70 -1.27 12.54 -8.89
CA CYS A 70 -0.97 11.92 -7.60
C CYS A 70 -0.07 12.81 -6.72
N VAL A 71 0.96 13.42 -7.30
CA VAL A 71 1.85 14.36 -6.58
C VAL A 71 1.07 15.58 -6.10
N PHE A 72 0.22 16.16 -6.95
CA PHE A 72 -0.65 17.28 -6.56
C PHE A 72 -1.62 16.89 -5.43
N ALA A 73 -2.24 15.73 -5.52
CA ALA A 73 -3.12 15.21 -4.48
C ALA A 73 -2.39 15.04 -3.14
N SER A 74 -1.16 14.51 -3.16
CA SER A 74 -0.34 14.36 -1.95
C SER A 74 0.02 15.71 -1.33
N PHE A 75 0.34 16.71 -2.16
CA PHE A 75 0.59 18.07 -1.69
C PHE A 75 -0.67 18.67 -1.06
N LEU A 76 -1.83 18.49 -1.71
CA LEU A 76 -3.11 18.99 -1.21
C LEU A 76 -3.46 18.36 0.14
N ILE A 77 -3.27 17.05 0.30
CA ILE A 77 -3.50 16.34 1.57
C ILE A 77 -2.50 16.81 2.64
N GLY A 78 -1.22 16.89 2.30
CA GLY A 78 -0.17 17.36 3.20
C GLY A 78 -0.41 18.80 3.68
N SER A 79 -0.97 19.66 2.81
CA SER A 79 -1.25 21.07 3.17
C SER A 79 -2.28 21.22 4.29
N THR A 80 -3.14 20.24 4.50
CA THR A 80 -4.11 20.25 5.61
C THR A 80 -3.42 20.20 6.99
N GLY A 81 -2.20 19.65 7.05
CA GLY A 81 -1.37 19.65 8.25
C GLY A 81 -0.76 21.01 8.58
N PHE A 82 -0.74 21.96 7.64
CA PHE A 82 -0.16 23.30 7.83
C PHE A 82 -1.20 24.37 8.23
N GLY A 83 -2.49 24.03 8.23
CA GLY A 83 -3.58 24.98 8.49
C GLY A 83 -3.97 25.18 9.97
N GLY A 84 -3.31 24.53 10.91
CA GLY A 84 -3.53 24.61 12.35
C GLY A 84 -2.21 24.64 13.13
N GLU A 85 -2.26 24.45 14.45
CA GLU A 85 -1.05 24.18 15.22
C GLU A 85 -0.44 22.88 14.72
N THR A 86 0.60 22.99 13.87
CA THR A 86 1.32 21.86 13.30
C THR A 86 2.05 21.14 14.43
N SER A 87 1.46 20.04 14.91
CA SER A 87 2.17 19.18 15.84
C SER A 87 3.41 18.61 15.14
N PRO A 88 4.59 18.66 15.75
CA PRO A 88 5.79 18.00 15.22
C PRO A 88 5.55 16.52 14.87
N THR A 89 4.66 15.86 15.60
CA THR A 89 4.27 14.46 15.37
C THR A 89 3.52 14.28 14.04
N LEU A 90 2.67 15.25 13.65
CA LEU A 90 1.96 15.22 12.37
C LEU A 90 2.94 15.29 11.19
N VAL A 91 3.86 16.25 11.22
CA VAL A 91 4.87 16.38 10.15
C VAL A 91 5.74 15.13 10.05
N LEU A 92 6.19 14.62 11.19
CA LEU A 92 6.95 13.36 11.22
C LEU A 92 6.15 12.19 10.64
N GLY A 93 4.87 12.06 11.02
CA GLY A 93 3.98 11.02 10.48
C GLY A 93 3.81 11.10 8.97
N LEU A 94 3.67 12.31 8.41
CA LEU A 94 3.60 12.51 6.96
C LEU A 94 4.91 12.12 6.25
N LEU A 95 6.06 12.47 6.82
CA LEU A 95 7.37 12.05 6.28
C LEU A 95 7.55 10.53 6.30
N VAL A 96 7.16 9.89 7.40
CA VAL A 96 7.20 8.43 7.54
C VAL A 96 6.24 7.75 6.56
N ALA A 97 5.07 8.36 6.26
CA ALA A 97 4.14 7.88 5.24
C ALA A 97 4.76 7.90 3.82
N VAL A 98 5.59 8.90 3.52
CA VAL A 98 6.33 8.93 2.24
C VAL A 98 7.34 7.77 2.18
N ILE A 99 8.00 7.41 3.28
CA ILE A 99 8.89 6.24 3.33
C ILE A 99 8.09 4.96 3.03
N ALA A 100 6.89 4.82 3.60
CA ALA A 100 6.00 3.70 3.29
C ALA A 100 5.63 3.65 1.80
N ALA A 101 5.27 4.81 1.22
CA ALA A 101 4.95 4.92 -0.21
C ALA A 101 6.13 4.53 -1.12
N LEU A 102 7.35 4.96 -0.78
CA LEU A 102 8.57 4.59 -1.49
C LEU A 102 8.83 3.08 -1.41
N GLY A 103 8.71 2.50 -0.23
CA GLY A 103 8.92 1.07 -0.03
C GLY A 103 7.90 0.21 -0.76
N TRP A 104 6.61 0.54 -0.70
CA TRP A 104 5.57 -0.17 -1.44
C TRP A 104 5.62 0.08 -2.95
N GLY A 105 6.04 1.27 -3.38
CA GLY A 105 6.31 1.55 -4.80
C GLY A 105 7.43 0.68 -5.34
N PHE A 106 8.51 0.52 -4.57
CA PHE A 106 9.60 -0.38 -4.89
C PHE A 106 9.14 -1.85 -4.88
N GLU A 107 8.42 -2.29 -3.85
CA GLU A 107 7.84 -3.63 -3.78
C GLU A 107 6.97 -3.90 -5.01
N GLY A 108 6.05 -2.99 -5.36
CA GLY A 108 5.15 -3.16 -6.49
C GLY A 108 5.89 -3.30 -7.83
N CYS A 109 6.95 -2.51 -8.03
CA CYS A 109 7.79 -2.58 -9.22
C CYS A 109 8.55 -3.91 -9.30
N VAL A 110 9.20 -4.32 -8.21
CA VAL A 110 10.05 -5.52 -8.16
C VAL A 110 9.22 -6.79 -8.11
N ALA A 111 8.12 -6.80 -7.33
CA ALA A 111 7.20 -7.92 -7.26
C ALA A 111 6.47 -8.14 -8.60
N GLY A 112 6.08 -7.07 -9.30
CA GLY A 112 5.50 -7.16 -10.64
C GLY A 112 6.44 -7.87 -11.65
N TYR A 113 7.75 -7.61 -11.56
CA TYR A 113 8.73 -8.35 -12.34
C TYR A 113 8.88 -9.81 -11.88
N GLY A 114 8.84 -10.05 -10.57
CA GLY A 114 8.93 -11.40 -9.99
C GLY A 114 7.74 -12.29 -10.36
N THR A 115 6.52 -11.78 -10.27
CA THR A 115 5.27 -12.50 -10.59
C THR A 115 5.10 -12.83 -12.07
N ALA A 116 5.85 -12.18 -12.96
CA ALA A 116 5.94 -12.58 -14.37
C ALA A 116 6.73 -13.89 -14.59
N MET A 117 7.50 -14.34 -13.57
CA MET A 117 8.38 -15.51 -13.67
C MET A 117 8.03 -16.63 -12.68
N ILE A 118 7.12 -16.40 -11.74
CA ILE A 118 6.73 -17.35 -10.70
C ILE A 118 5.22 -17.29 -10.51
N ASP A 119 4.65 -18.40 -10.12
CA ASP A 119 3.23 -18.48 -9.78
C ASP A 119 2.88 -17.47 -8.68
N PRO A 120 1.82 -16.67 -8.84
CA PRO A 120 1.40 -15.67 -7.85
C PRO A 120 1.23 -16.24 -6.44
N GLU A 121 0.71 -17.45 -6.30
CA GLU A 121 0.51 -18.13 -5.01
C GLU A 121 1.84 -18.42 -4.32
N ILE A 122 2.83 -18.88 -5.06
CA ILE A 122 4.18 -19.10 -4.55
C ILE A 122 4.84 -17.77 -4.20
N GLY A 123 4.65 -16.75 -5.06
CA GLY A 123 5.16 -15.40 -4.85
C GLY A 123 4.66 -14.80 -3.54
N ILE A 124 3.34 -14.87 -3.29
CA ILE A 124 2.76 -14.34 -2.05
C ILE A 124 3.18 -15.14 -0.81
N CYS A 125 3.31 -16.46 -0.93
CA CYS A 125 3.80 -17.29 0.16
C CYS A 125 5.22 -16.87 0.58
N ILE A 126 6.14 -16.71 -0.38
CA ILE A 126 7.50 -16.22 -0.12
C ILE A 126 7.45 -14.83 0.53
N ARG A 127 6.62 -13.94 0.02
CA ARG A 127 6.46 -12.57 0.54
C ARG A 127 6.00 -12.57 1.99
N GLN A 128 4.93 -13.27 2.32
CA GLN A 128 4.34 -13.26 3.66
C GLN A 128 5.24 -13.93 4.69
N VAL A 129 5.81 -15.09 4.37
CA VAL A 129 6.75 -15.79 5.26
C VAL A 129 8.01 -14.95 5.51
N THR A 130 8.60 -14.39 4.47
CA THR A 130 9.80 -13.55 4.61
C THR A 130 9.50 -12.29 5.42
N SER A 131 8.40 -11.60 5.17
CA SER A 131 8.01 -10.40 5.91
C SER A 131 7.69 -10.74 7.37
N GLY A 132 6.99 -11.85 7.63
CA GLY A 132 6.67 -12.30 8.98
C GLY A 132 7.91 -12.59 9.80
N ILE A 133 8.86 -13.36 9.26
CA ILE A 133 10.13 -13.67 9.91
C ILE A 133 10.93 -12.37 10.16
N ALA A 134 11.04 -11.49 9.17
CA ALA A 134 11.80 -10.26 9.34
C ALA A 134 11.13 -9.30 10.34
N ASN A 135 9.81 -9.20 10.37
CA ASN A 135 9.12 -8.42 11.38
C ASN A 135 9.37 -8.96 12.79
N LEU A 136 9.27 -10.27 12.98
CA LEU A 136 9.44 -10.91 14.30
C LEU A 136 10.89 -10.78 14.80
N PHE A 137 11.88 -11.06 13.95
CA PHE A 137 13.28 -11.18 14.39
C PHE A 137 14.12 -9.91 14.19
N ILE A 138 13.64 -8.94 13.41
CA ILE A 138 14.36 -7.68 13.16
C ILE A 138 13.56 -6.50 13.70
N ILE A 139 12.30 -6.32 13.27
CA ILE A 139 11.54 -5.11 13.60
C ILE A 139 11.13 -5.08 15.06
N VAL A 140 10.61 -6.19 15.60
CA VAL A 140 10.20 -6.25 17.01
C VAL A 140 11.38 -5.94 17.94
N PRO A 141 12.59 -6.54 17.80
CA PRO A 141 13.74 -6.17 18.61
C PRO A 141 14.20 -4.72 18.41
N VAL A 142 14.22 -4.21 17.17
CA VAL A 142 14.62 -2.82 16.90
C VAL A 142 13.69 -1.82 17.57
N LEU A 143 12.37 -2.02 17.44
CA LEU A 143 11.38 -1.18 18.11
C LEU A 143 11.48 -1.30 19.64
N GLY A 144 11.83 -2.47 20.17
CA GLY A 144 12.07 -2.68 21.58
C GLY A 144 13.24 -1.85 22.10
N VAL A 145 14.36 -1.88 21.40
CA VAL A 145 15.52 -1.05 21.77
C VAL A 145 15.14 0.45 21.75
N MET A 146 14.36 0.88 20.78
CA MET A 146 13.87 2.27 20.71
C MET A 146 12.88 2.61 21.82
N ALA A 147 12.12 1.65 22.31
CA ALA A 147 11.14 1.81 23.40
C ALA A 147 11.74 1.70 24.81
N GLY A 148 13.04 1.44 24.94
CA GLY A 148 13.75 1.37 26.21
C GLY A 148 14.29 0.00 26.61
N GLY A 149 14.09 -1.05 25.80
CA GLY A 149 14.65 -2.38 26.01
C GLY A 149 14.02 -3.45 25.14
N VAL A 150 14.82 -4.44 24.74
CA VAL A 150 14.33 -5.59 23.93
C VAL A 150 13.29 -6.39 24.71
N ASP A 151 13.45 -6.51 26.03
CA ASP A 151 12.53 -7.24 26.89
C ASP A 151 11.12 -6.67 26.83
N ILE A 152 10.97 -5.33 26.75
CA ILE A 152 9.68 -4.65 26.63
C ILE A 152 8.96 -5.07 25.34
N SER A 153 9.66 -5.14 24.22
CA SER A 153 9.05 -5.53 22.95
C SER A 153 8.69 -7.01 22.89
N ILE A 154 9.48 -7.84 23.50
CA ILE A 154 9.19 -9.28 23.63
C ILE A 154 7.94 -9.46 24.48
N ASP A 155 7.85 -8.81 25.63
CA ASP A 155 6.68 -8.88 26.52
C ASP A 155 5.42 -8.37 25.82
N LEU A 156 5.48 -7.24 25.11
CA LEU A 156 4.37 -6.71 24.31
C LEU A 156 3.93 -7.68 23.21
N ALA A 157 4.89 -8.32 22.52
CA ALA A 157 4.58 -9.34 21.52
C ALA A 157 3.88 -10.56 22.15
N PHE A 158 4.36 -11.05 23.30
CA PHE A 158 3.71 -12.13 24.04
C PHE A 158 2.34 -11.75 24.56
N GLN A 159 2.16 -10.53 25.07
CA GLN A 159 0.85 -10.03 25.52
C GLN A 159 -0.16 -10.01 24.36
N ALA A 160 0.26 -9.62 23.14
CA ALA A 160 -0.60 -9.67 21.97
C ALA A 160 -1.09 -11.11 21.67
N PHE A 161 -0.23 -12.11 21.83
CA PHE A 161 -0.59 -13.53 21.64
C PHE A 161 -1.43 -14.11 22.79
N THR A 162 -1.28 -13.61 24.01
CA THR A 162 -2.01 -14.10 25.18
C THR A 162 -3.32 -13.38 25.43
N SER A 163 -3.50 -12.17 24.89
CA SER A 163 -4.75 -11.41 24.96
C SER A 163 -5.77 -11.95 23.96
N GLY A 164 -6.84 -12.57 24.44
CA GLY A 164 -7.90 -13.13 23.61
C GLY A 164 -8.49 -12.13 22.60
N PRO A 165 -8.90 -10.91 23.02
CA PRO A 165 -9.40 -9.90 22.10
C PRO A 165 -8.36 -9.46 21.03
N ALA A 166 -7.10 -9.24 21.43
CA ALA A 166 -6.04 -8.87 20.50
C ALA A 166 -5.78 -9.99 19.49
N MET A 167 -5.78 -11.24 19.93
CA MET A 167 -5.56 -12.39 19.06
C MET A 167 -6.66 -12.58 18.02
N ILE A 168 -7.93 -12.37 18.41
CA ILE A 168 -9.07 -12.44 17.48
C ILE A 168 -8.88 -11.40 16.35
N TRP A 169 -8.59 -10.15 16.69
CA TRP A 169 -8.36 -9.09 15.72
C TRP A 169 -7.12 -9.34 14.87
N PHE A 170 -6.05 -9.87 15.46
CA PHE A 170 -4.82 -10.20 14.75
C PHE A 170 -5.05 -11.30 13.71
N VAL A 171 -5.73 -12.40 14.08
CA VAL A 171 -6.06 -13.49 13.16
C VAL A 171 -7.01 -13.01 12.06
N PHE A 172 -8.05 -12.26 12.42
CA PHE A 172 -9.00 -11.70 11.44
C PHE A 172 -8.31 -10.76 10.44
N SER A 173 -7.48 -9.83 10.92
CA SER A 173 -6.68 -8.95 10.09
C SER A 173 -5.71 -9.72 9.19
N GLY A 174 -5.05 -10.76 9.72
CA GLY A 174 -4.16 -11.63 8.97
C GLY A 174 -4.85 -12.36 7.82
N LEU A 175 -6.06 -12.89 8.06
CA LEU A 175 -6.87 -13.55 7.03
C LEU A 175 -7.31 -12.56 5.94
N LEU A 176 -7.79 -11.38 6.30
CA LEU A 176 -8.16 -10.34 5.34
C LEU A 176 -6.94 -9.88 4.52
N THR A 177 -5.80 -9.70 5.17
CA THR A 177 -4.56 -9.33 4.50
C THR A 177 -4.11 -10.40 3.51
N PHE A 178 -4.19 -11.69 3.90
CA PHE A 178 -3.88 -12.80 3.00
C PHE A 178 -4.77 -12.78 1.75
N ILE A 179 -6.10 -12.66 1.91
CA ILE A 179 -7.04 -12.59 0.79
C ILE A 179 -6.72 -11.38 -0.10
N THR A 180 -6.45 -10.23 0.49
CA THR A 180 -6.13 -8.99 -0.25
C THR A 180 -4.86 -9.15 -1.09
N PHE A 181 -3.78 -9.68 -0.52
CA PHE A 181 -2.54 -9.88 -1.27
C PHE A 181 -2.65 -10.98 -2.34
N MET A 182 -3.36 -12.07 -2.03
CA MET A 182 -3.64 -13.13 -3.01
C MET A 182 -4.37 -12.58 -4.24
N THR A 183 -5.47 -11.86 -4.01
CA THR A 183 -6.27 -11.26 -5.10
C THR A 183 -5.49 -10.19 -5.86
N TRP A 184 -4.67 -9.39 -5.17
CA TRP A 184 -3.81 -8.40 -5.83
C TRP A 184 -2.76 -9.05 -6.73
N TYR A 185 -2.06 -10.08 -6.25
CA TYR A 185 -1.03 -10.77 -7.05
C TYR A 185 -1.65 -11.56 -8.21
N ALA A 186 -2.79 -12.22 -7.96
CA ALA A 186 -3.55 -12.87 -9.02
C ALA A 186 -4.04 -11.84 -10.06
N GLY A 187 -4.57 -10.70 -9.62
CA GLY A 187 -4.95 -9.59 -10.50
C GLY A 187 -3.78 -9.08 -11.34
N ASN A 188 -2.60 -8.89 -10.73
CA ASN A 188 -1.38 -8.47 -11.43
C ASN A 188 -0.95 -9.48 -12.51
N SER A 189 -1.09 -10.78 -12.26
CA SER A 189 -0.77 -11.81 -13.26
C SER A 189 -1.78 -11.88 -14.40
N MET A 190 -3.05 -11.57 -14.15
CA MET A 190 -4.14 -11.64 -15.14
C MET A 190 -4.25 -10.36 -15.99
N CYS A 191 -4.15 -9.20 -15.37
CA CYS A 191 -4.41 -7.89 -15.99
C CYS A 191 -3.15 -7.05 -16.19
N GLY A 192 -2.00 -7.56 -15.78
CA GLY A 192 -0.74 -6.83 -15.73
C GLY A 192 -0.60 -5.99 -14.46
N ALA A 193 0.64 -5.80 -14.04
CA ALA A 193 0.99 -5.10 -12.79
C ALA A 193 0.42 -3.67 -12.72
N GLY A 194 0.31 -2.97 -13.86
CA GLY A 194 -0.22 -1.60 -13.90
C GLY A 194 -1.68 -1.51 -13.44
N LEU A 195 -2.56 -2.33 -14.02
CA LEU A 195 -3.99 -2.30 -13.67
C LEU A 195 -4.23 -2.88 -12.29
N GLY A 196 -3.59 -4.00 -11.94
CA GLY A 196 -3.73 -4.61 -10.62
C GLY A 196 -3.24 -3.69 -9.49
N THR A 197 -2.10 -3.00 -9.69
CA THR A 197 -1.59 -2.02 -8.71
C THR A 197 -2.52 -0.81 -8.59
N ALA A 198 -3.16 -0.38 -9.68
CA ALA A 198 -4.13 0.70 -9.61
C ALA A 198 -5.39 0.31 -8.85
N CYS A 199 -5.92 -0.87 -9.10
CA CYS A 199 -7.06 -1.36 -8.31
C CYS A 199 -6.71 -1.41 -6.82
N ASN A 200 -5.52 -1.90 -6.48
CA ASN A 200 -5.04 -1.86 -5.11
C ASN A 200 -4.91 -0.43 -4.58
N GLY A 201 -4.41 0.52 -5.36
CA GLY A 201 -4.24 1.92 -4.96
C GLY A 201 -5.54 2.66 -4.63
N THR A 202 -6.72 2.12 -4.98
CA THR A 202 -8.02 2.70 -4.60
C THR A 202 -8.25 2.74 -3.09
N TYR A 203 -7.44 2.01 -2.30
CA TYR A 203 -7.46 2.12 -0.84
C TYR A 203 -7.21 3.56 -0.33
N SER A 204 -6.63 4.41 -1.15
CA SER A 204 -6.43 5.84 -0.86
C SER A 204 -7.72 6.57 -0.48
N PHE A 205 -8.84 6.16 -1.05
CA PHE A 205 -10.16 6.67 -0.73
C PHE A 205 -10.91 5.75 0.24
N PHE A 206 -10.95 4.44 -0.06
CA PHE A 206 -11.72 3.49 0.75
C PHE A 206 -11.14 3.28 2.14
N GLY A 207 -9.82 3.37 2.32
CA GLY A 207 -9.18 3.25 3.63
C GLY A 207 -9.68 4.31 4.63
N PRO A 208 -9.51 5.62 4.34
CA PRO A 208 -10.06 6.68 5.18
C PRO A 208 -11.59 6.60 5.37
N LEU A 209 -12.33 6.22 4.32
CA LEU A 209 -13.78 6.07 4.39
C LEU A 209 -14.18 5.00 5.42
N PHE A 210 -13.57 3.82 5.36
CA PHE A 210 -13.85 2.75 6.32
C PHE A 210 -13.36 3.08 7.72
N CYS A 211 -12.21 3.74 7.87
CA CYS A 211 -11.76 4.24 9.16
C CYS A 211 -12.77 5.22 9.76
N PHE A 212 -13.25 6.17 8.98
CA PHE A 212 -14.28 7.12 9.43
C PHE A 212 -15.58 6.42 9.83
N LEU A 213 -16.08 5.52 8.99
CA LEU A 213 -17.33 4.80 9.28
C LEU A 213 -17.20 3.86 10.48
N LEU A 214 -16.18 3.00 10.50
CA LEU A 214 -16.06 1.95 11.52
C LEU A 214 -15.56 2.50 12.85
N LEU A 215 -14.54 3.35 12.84
CA LEU A 215 -13.92 3.87 14.06
C LEU A 215 -14.59 5.18 14.50
N GLY A 216 -14.87 6.10 13.58
CA GLY A 216 -15.48 7.38 13.89
C GLY A 216 -16.96 7.26 14.21
N VAL A 217 -17.76 6.70 13.28
CA VAL A 217 -19.24 6.68 13.42
C VAL A 217 -19.70 5.52 14.30
N PHE A 218 -19.30 4.28 14.02
CA PHE A 218 -19.80 3.11 14.75
C PHE A 218 -19.14 2.92 16.11
N ALA A 219 -17.83 3.13 16.23
CA ALA A 219 -17.12 2.99 17.51
C ALA A 219 -17.07 4.29 18.32
N GLY A 220 -17.51 5.43 17.76
CA GLY A 220 -17.54 6.72 18.45
C GLY A 220 -16.15 7.27 18.81
N MET A 221 -15.09 6.85 18.13
CA MET A 221 -13.73 7.30 18.38
C MET A 221 -13.47 8.64 17.67
N GLU A 222 -12.95 9.62 18.41
CA GLU A 222 -12.58 10.92 17.85
C GLU A 222 -11.30 10.84 17.01
N GLY A 223 -11.12 11.79 16.08
CA GLY A 223 -9.89 11.94 15.29
C GLY A 223 -9.86 11.10 13.99
N TRP A 224 -10.90 10.34 13.66
CA TRP A 224 -10.94 9.55 12.43
C TRP A 224 -11.65 10.26 11.26
N ALA A 225 -12.22 11.44 11.49
CA ALA A 225 -12.77 12.28 10.44
C ALA A 225 -11.66 13.06 9.72
N LEU A 226 -11.55 12.90 8.40
CA LEU A 226 -10.63 13.73 7.62
C LEU A 226 -11.23 15.12 7.36
N PRO A 227 -10.39 16.18 7.30
CA PRO A 227 -10.84 17.49 6.82
C PRO A 227 -11.30 17.39 5.35
N ALA A 228 -12.24 18.26 4.94
CA ALA A 228 -12.81 18.24 3.59
C ALA A 228 -11.74 18.27 2.48
N VAL A 229 -10.69 19.05 2.67
CA VAL A 229 -9.56 19.14 1.72
C VAL A 229 -8.85 17.80 1.58
N ALA A 230 -8.67 17.04 2.66
CA ALA A 230 -8.05 15.71 2.59
C ALA A 230 -8.95 14.69 1.87
N TRP A 231 -10.29 14.77 2.02
CA TRP A 231 -11.23 13.98 1.23
C TRP A 231 -11.14 14.28 -0.26
N ILE A 232 -11.09 15.57 -0.63
CA ILE A 232 -10.90 15.99 -2.03
C ILE A 232 -9.57 15.45 -2.55
N GLY A 233 -8.50 15.58 -1.79
CA GLY A 233 -7.19 15.04 -2.14
C GLY A 233 -7.19 13.53 -2.33
N ALA A 234 -7.90 12.76 -1.49
CA ALA A 234 -8.03 11.31 -1.62
C ALA A 234 -8.76 10.91 -2.91
N ILE A 235 -9.80 11.66 -3.30
CA ILE A 235 -10.51 11.44 -4.58
C ILE A 235 -9.57 11.76 -5.76
N ILE A 236 -8.87 12.89 -5.72
CA ILE A 236 -7.91 13.27 -6.76
C ILE A 236 -6.80 12.22 -6.88
N MET A 237 -6.29 11.71 -5.75
CA MET A 237 -5.30 10.63 -5.72
C MET A 237 -5.82 9.38 -6.44
N MET A 238 -7.03 8.94 -6.13
CA MET A 238 -7.67 7.80 -6.78
C MET A 238 -7.77 8.01 -8.30
N VAL A 239 -8.20 9.19 -8.74
CA VAL A 239 -8.26 9.54 -10.17
C VAL A 239 -6.88 9.49 -10.82
N GLY A 240 -5.85 10.01 -10.16
CA GLY A 240 -4.46 9.95 -10.64
C GLY A 240 -3.97 8.52 -10.80
N ILE A 241 -4.21 7.67 -9.81
CA ILE A 241 -3.85 6.24 -9.83
C ILE A 241 -4.55 5.51 -10.99
N LEU A 242 -5.86 5.70 -11.15
CA LEU A 242 -6.61 5.12 -12.26
C LEU A 242 -6.09 5.62 -13.62
N THR A 243 -5.71 6.90 -13.72
CA THR A 243 -5.11 7.48 -14.93
C THR A 243 -3.74 6.85 -15.26
N ILE A 244 -2.93 6.49 -14.26
CA ILE A 244 -1.68 5.75 -14.49
C ILE A 244 -1.96 4.38 -15.09
N ALA A 245 -2.94 3.67 -14.57
CA ALA A 245 -3.21 2.28 -14.90
C ALA A 245 -3.95 2.08 -16.21
N MET A 246 -5.00 2.83 -16.43
CA MET A 246 -5.93 2.65 -17.54
C MET A 246 -6.27 4.00 -18.19
N ASN A 247 -6.68 3.95 -19.44
CA ASN A 247 -7.26 5.13 -20.08
C ASN A 247 -8.69 5.34 -19.54
N PRO A 248 -8.98 6.41 -18.78
CA PRO A 248 -10.31 6.65 -18.22
C PRO A 248 -11.41 6.69 -19.30
N LEU A 249 -11.06 7.09 -20.53
CA LEU A 249 -12.02 7.14 -21.64
C LEU A 249 -12.44 5.76 -22.13
N ASP A 250 -11.64 4.71 -21.87
CA ASP A 250 -12.00 3.35 -22.27
C ASP A 250 -13.12 2.77 -21.39
N ILE A 251 -13.31 3.31 -20.19
CA ILE A 251 -14.44 2.95 -19.30
C ILE A 251 -15.77 3.35 -19.97
N PHE A 252 -15.80 4.49 -20.66
CA PHE A 252 -16.99 5.02 -21.34
C PHE A 252 -17.12 4.54 -22.79
N ARG A 253 -16.06 3.95 -23.36
CA ARG A 253 -16.15 3.30 -24.65
C ARG A 253 -16.85 1.97 -24.50
N ARG A 254 -18.18 1.95 -24.69
CA ARG A 254 -18.93 0.75 -24.92
C ARG A 254 -18.19 -0.06 -25.99
N LYS A 255 -17.71 -1.28 -25.68
CA LYS A 255 -17.23 -2.20 -26.70
C LYS A 255 -18.32 -2.34 -27.75
N LYS A 256 -18.16 -1.69 -28.89
CA LYS A 256 -18.90 -1.99 -30.10
C LYS A 256 -18.52 -3.43 -30.44
N GLY A 257 -19.51 -4.32 -30.44
CA GLY A 257 -19.51 -5.73 -30.61
C GLY A 257 -18.22 -6.38 -31.12
N SER A 258 -17.66 -7.30 -30.37
CA SER A 258 -17.03 -8.45 -30.98
C SER A 258 -18.18 -9.30 -31.52
N GLU A 259 -18.58 -9.09 -32.74
CA GLU A 259 -19.18 -10.14 -33.55
C GLU A 259 -18.16 -11.27 -33.59
N ILE A 260 -18.45 -12.29 -32.81
CA ILE A 260 -17.82 -13.61 -32.97
C ILE A 260 -18.27 -14.02 -34.36
N ASP A 261 -17.35 -14.01 -35.31
CA ASP A 261 -17.51 -14.57 -36.61
C ASP A 261 -17.60 -16.10 -36.43
N GLU A 262 -18.82 -16.60 -36.24
CA GLU A 262 -19.18 -18.00 -36.32
C GLU A 262 -19.25 -18.38 -37.80
N THR A 263 -18.13 -18.44 -38.48
CA THR A 263 -18.03 -19.19 -39.76
C THR A 263 -16.59 -19.55 -40.02
N ALA A 264 -16.15 -20.73 -39.56
CA ALA A 264 -15.34 -21.69 -40.30
C ALA A 264 -15.03 -22.92 -39.42
#